data_4b9f6bcb36a911d0fcc0bbf04e72cfb9
#
_entry.id   4b9f6bcb36a911d0fcc0bbf04e72cfb9
#
_cell.length_a   1.000
_cell.length_b   1.000
_cell.length_c   1.000
_cell.angle_alpha   90.00
_cell.angle_beta   90.00
_cell.angle_gamma   90.00
#
_symmetry.space_group_name_H-M   'P 1'
#
loop_
_entity.id
_entity.type
_entity.pdbx_description
1 polymer ?
#
loop_
_entity_poly.entity_id
_entity_poly.type
_entity_poly.pdbx_seq_one_letter_code
_entity_poly.pdbx_strand_id
1 'polypeptide(L)'
;FSPKRIILDNKLNSKINSYIIKSANNKNTLIFYNKANKSKISKFKRKGIHLIKSRIDRNNRFDIKLILKKLHNYGCRNLLIEGGDKLTNSLIKNKIFNKFYLYKSPKNLSKNFEYLKFSSQNILNQKYKTKINLNLNLRKDRITLYS
;
A
#
# COMPACT_ATOMS: atom_id res chain seq x y z
N PHE A 1 15.84 -11.69 9.31
CA PHE A 1 14.41 -11.37 9.59
C PHE A 1 13.79 -10.74 8.36
N SER A 2 12.74 -11.34 7.79
CA SER A 2 12.03 -10.78 6.63
C SER A 2 10.68 -10.22 7.10
N PRO A 3 10.32 -8.98 6.74
CA PRO A 3 9.03 -8.41 7.11
C PRO A 3 7.88 -9.18 6.45
N LYS A 4 6.73 -9.21 7.12
CA LYS A 4 5.49 -9.74 6.52
C LYS A 4 5.04 -8.82 5.38
N ARG A 5 4.65 -9.43 4.27
CA ARG A 5 4.11 -8.73 3.10
C ARG A 5 2.60 -8.77 3.14
N ILE A 6 1.98 -7.61 2.95
CA ILE A 6 0.52 -7.46 2.95
C ILE A 6 0.10 -6.88 1.61
N ILE A 7 -0.81 -7.56 0.93
CA ILE A 7 -1.28 -7.20 -0.40
C ILE A 7 -2.79 -6.96 -0.34
N LEU A 8 -3.25 -5.86 -0.92
CA LEU A 8 -4.66 -5.57 -1.13
C LEU A 8 -5.01 -5.90 -2.58
N ASP A 9 -5.62 -7.05 -2.82
CA ASP A 9 -5.98 -7.53 -4.15
C ASP A 9 -7.43 -8.02 -4.18
N ASN A 10 -8.34 -7.10 -4.43
CA ASN A 10 -9.78 -7.30 -4.38
C ASN A 10 -10.26 -8.58 -5.11
N LYS A 11 -9.69 -8.90 -6.27
CA LYS A 11 -10.14 -9.99 -7.15
C LYS A 11 -9.11 -11.11 -7.31
N LEU A 12 -8.04 -11.11 -6.53
CA LEU A 12 -6.88 -12.00 -6.70
C LEU A 12 -6.34 -11.96 -8.14
N ASN A 13 -6.05 -10.74 -8.63
CA ASN A 13 -5.52 -10.53 -9.97
C ASN A 13 -3.98 -10.49 -10.03
N SER A 14 -3.33 -10.53 -8.88
CA SER A 14 -1.86 -10.62 -8.81
C SER A 14 -1.37 -11.81 -9.66
N LYS A 15 -0.34 -11.57 -10.46
CA LYS A 15 0.22 -12.62 -11.32
C LYS A 15 0.84 -13.72 -10.47
N ILE A 16 0.36 -14.96 -10.63
CA ILE A 16 0.78 -16.13 -9.85
C ILE A 16 2.30 -16.41 -9.99
N ASN A 17 2.88 -15.98 -11.11
CA ASN A 17 4.30 -16.14 -11.41
C ASN A 17 5.16 -14.94 -10.99
N SER A 18 4.57 -13.89 -10.39
CA SER A 18 5.36 -12.77 -9.88
C SER A 18 6.25 -13.19 -8.71
N TYR A 19 7.38 -12.52 -8.54
CA TYR A 19 8.33 -12.82 -7.46
C TYR A 19 7.66 -12.81 -6.08
N ILE A 20 6.81 -11.82 -5.81
CA ILE A 20 6.11 -11.67 -4.53
C ILE A 20 5.21 -12.87 -4.21
N ILE A 21 4.60 -13.49 -5.23
CA ILE A 21 3.77 -14.68 -5.08
C ILE A 21 4.61 -15.96 -5.04
N LYS A 22 5.66 -16.06 -5.87
CA LYS A 22 6.56 -17.23 -5.88
C LYS A 22 7.31 -17.41 -4.56
N SER A 23 7.73 -16.31 -3.94
CA SER A 23 8.45 -16.30 -2.66
C SER A 23 7.54 -16.27 -1.44
N ALA A 24 6.22 -16.43 -1.64
CA ALA A 24 5.26 -16.45 -0.54
C ALA A 24 5.30 -17.78 0.23
N ASN A 25 5.04 -17.66 1.52
CA ASN A 25 4.76 -18.80 2.39
C ASN A 25 3.77 -18.38 3.48
N ASN A 26 3.22 -19.34 4.22
CA ASN A 26 2.18 -19.08 5.24
C ASN A 26 2.56 -18.09 6.34
N LYS A 27 3.86 -17.82 6.52
CA LYS A 27 4.35 -16.95 7.58
C LYS A 27 4.63 -15.53 7.10
N ASN A 28 4.86 -15.32 5.79
CA ASN A 28 5.39 -14.05 5.29
C ASN A 28 4.47 -13.26 4.36
N THR A 29 3.38 -13.84 3.85
CA THR A 29 2.53 -13.15 2.87
C THR A 29 1.05 -13.33 3.18
N LEU A 30 0.36 -12.20 3.37
CA LEU A 30 -1.09 -12.10 3.53
C LEU A 30 -1.69 -11.36 2.35
N ILE A 31 -2.81 -11.83 1.81
CA ILE A 31 -3.55 -11.11 0.78
C ILE A 31 -4.99 -10.90 1.27
N PHE A 32 -5.38 -9.63 1.33
CA PHE A 32 -6.79 -9.26 1.52
C PHE A 32 -7.50 -9.27 0.17
N TYR A 33 -8.60 -10.02 0.08
CA TYR A 33 -9.42 -10.09 -1.12
C TYR A 33 -10.91 -9.96 -0.78
N ASN A 34 -11.74 -9.63 -1.75
CA ASN A 34 -13.19 -9.60 -1.58
C ASN A 34 -13.87 -10.75 -2.32
N LYS A 35 -13.65 -10.85 -3.64
CA LYS A 35 -14.30 -11.83 -4.50
C LYS A 35 -13.30 -12.50 -5.43
N ALA A 36 -13.30 -13.83 -5.41
CA ALA A 36 -12.56 -14.64 -6.37
C ALA A 36 -13.24 -16.00 -6.51
N ASN A 37 -13.04 -16.69 -7.64
CA ASN A 37 -13.55 -18.05 -7.82
C ASN A 37 -12.73 -19.07 -7.01
N LYS A 38 -13.31 -20.25 -6.78
CA LYS A 38 -12.70 -21.33 -5.98
C LYS A 38 -11.32 -21.75 -6.54
N SER A 39 -11.16 -21.81 -7.88
CA SER A 39 -9.91 -22.19 -8.53
C SER A 39 -8.79 -21.18 -8.23
N LYS A 40 -9.04 -19.86 -8.35
CA LYS A 40 -8.07 -18.82 -7.95
C LYS A 40 -7.68 -18.95 -6.48
N ILE A 41 -8.66 -19.04 -5.58
CA ILE A 41 -8.43 -19.18 -4.15
C ILE A 41 -7.52 -20.38 -3.86
N SER A 42 -7.83 -21.54 -4.45
CA SER A 42 -7.04 -22.76 -4.31
C SER A 42 -5.59 -22.58 -4.82
N LYS A 43 -5.41 -21.94 -5.99
CA LYS A 43 -4.08 -21.66 -6.54
C LYS A 43 -3.20 -20.82 -5.61
N PHE A 44 -3.75 -19.74 -5.04
CA PHE A 44 -3.02 -18.89 -4.11
C PHE A 44 -2.72 -19.59 -2.79
N LYS A 45 -3.66 -20.35 -2.24
CA LYS A 45 -3.45 -21.16 -1.02
C LYS A 45 -2.33 -22.19 -1.19
N ARG A 46 -2.28 -22.90 -2.35
CA ARG A 46 -1.20 -23.85 -2.66
C ARG A 46 0.19 -23.20 -2.73
N LYS A 47 0.27 -21.89 -2.96
CA LYS A 47 1.53 -21.12 -2.89
C LYS A 47 1.89 -20.69 -1.46
N GLY A 48 1.18 -21.17 -0.44
CA GLY A 48 1.44 -20.83 0.95
C GLY A 48 1.01 -19.41 1.34
N ILE A 49 0.09 -18.81 0.60
CA ILE A 49 -0.40 -17.46 0.88
C ILE A 49 -1.58 -17.53 1.85
N HIS A 50 -1.52 -16.73 2.89
CA HIS A 50 -2.65 -16.55 3.79
C HIS A 50 -3.68 -15.57 3.20
N LEU A 51 -4.86 -16.08 2.85
CA LEU A 51 -5.93 -15.31 2.23
C LEU A 51 -6.94 -14.84 3.27
N ILE A 52 -7.22 -13.55 3.31
CA ILE A 52 -8.17 -12.94 4.23
C ILE A 52 -9.28 -12.26 3.43
N LYS A 53 -10.50 -12.82 3.52
CA LYS A 53 -11.66 -12.19 2.90
C LYS A 53 -12.02 -10.90 3.64
N SER A 54 -12.24 -9.81 2.90
CA SER A 54 -12.60 -8.52 3.47
C SER A 54 -13.62 -7.80 2.59
N ARG A 55 -14.45 -6.97 3.23
CA ARG A 55 -15.48 -6.19 2.53
C ARG A 55 -14.83 -5.01 1.79
N ILE A 56 -15.52 -4.57 0.75
CA ILE A 56 -15.21 -3.36 -0.02
C ILE A 56 -16.43 -2.45 -0.01
N ASP A 57 -16.20 -1.16 -0.22
CA ASP A 57 -17.24 -0.15 -0.39
C ASP A 57 -17.86 -0.18 -1.81
N ARG A 58 -18.82 0.71 -2.06
CA ARG A 58 -19.49 0.87 -3.37
C ARG A 58 -18.50 1.28 -4.49
N ASN A 59 -17.35 1.85 -4.14
CA ASN A 59 -16.29 2.24 -5.06
C ASN A 59 -15.22 1.17 -5.26
N ASN A 60 -15.51 -0.10 -4.88
CA ASN A 60 -14.58 -1.21 -4.94
C ASN A 60 -13.29 -1.00 -4.11
N ARG A 61 -13.35 -0.26 -3.00
CA ARG A 61 -12.21 0.01 -2.11
C ARG A 61 -12.37 -0.76 -0.82
N PHE A 62 -11.26 -1.27 -0.30
CA PHE A 62 -11.24 -1.85 1.04
C PHE A 62 -11.44 -0.78 2.11
N ASP A 63 -12.17 -1.11 3.16
CA ASP A 63 -12.17 -0.34 4.39
C ASP A 63 -10.81 -0.47 5.08
N ILE A 64 -9.99 0.59 4.95
CA ILE A 64 -8.62 0.59 5.45
C ILE A 64 -8.59 0.50 6.99
N LYS A 65 -9.54 1.11 7.69
CA LYS A 65 -9.61 1.00 9.16
C LYS A 65 -9.83 -0.45 9.60
N LEU A 66 -10.74 -1.15 8.91
CA LEU A 66 -10.98 -2.58 9.17
C LEU A 66 -9.75 -3.43 8.84
N ILE A 67 -9.05 -3.15 7.74
CA ILE A 67 -7.80 -3.82 7.38
C ILE A 67 -6.75 -3.63 8.49
N LEU A 68 -6.52 -2.39 8.94
CA LEU A 68 -5.56 -2.08 9.99
C LEU A 68 -5.91 -2.77 11.31
N LYS A 69 -7.20 -2.79 11.70
CA LYS A 69 -7.67 -3.54 12.88
C LYS A 69 -7.34 -5.03 12.77
N LYS A 70 -7.61 -5.64 11.61
CA LYS A 70 -7.25 -7.05 11.38
C LYS A 70 -5.74 -7.27 11.47
N LEU A 71 -4.92 -6.41 10.86
CA LEU A 71 -3.47 -6.49 10.92
C LEU A 71 -2.93 -6.36 12.36
N HIS A 72 -3.50 -5.45 13.14
CA HIS A 72 -3.17 -5.34 14.56
C HIS A 72 -3.42 -6.65 15.31
N ASN A 73 -4.58 -7.30 15.08
CA ASN A 73 -4.91 -8.60 15.66
C ASN A 73 -3.97 -9.73 15.20
N TYR A 74 -3.37 -9.60 14.00
CA TYR A 74 -2.30 -10.48 13.51
C TYR A 74 -0.90 -10.13 14.08
N GLY A 75 -0.83 -9.21 15.06
CA GLY A 75 0.43 -8.82 15.70
C GLY A 75 1.27 -7.80 14.92
N CYS A 76 0.74 -7.20 13.85
CA CYS A 76 1.45 -6.15 13.12
C CYS A 76 1.40 -4.85 13.92
N ARG A 77 2.54 -4.38 14.42
CA ARG A 77 2.67 -3.14 15.21
C ARG A 77 3.11 -1.95 14.36
N ASN A 78 4.04 -2.20 13.45
CA ASN A 78 4.56 -1.20 12.53
C ASN A 78 4.25 -1.62 11.10
N LEU A 79 3.82 -0.69 10.27
CA LEU A 79 3.41 -0.94 8.90
C LEU A 79 4.02 0.11 7.98
N LEU A 80 4.88 -0.32 7.06
CA LEU A 80 5.30 0.49 5.92
C LEU A 80 4.27 0.30 4.80
N ILE A 81 3.72 1.39 4.29
CA ILE A 81 2.71 1.36 3.24
C ILE A 81 3.30 1.96 1.98
N GLU A 82 3.45 1.12 0.97
CA GLU A 82 3.83 1.51 -0.39
C GLU A 82 2.62 1.27 -1.28
N GLY A 83 1.98 2.32 -1.72
CA GLY A 83 0.74 2.21 -2.49
C GLY A 83 0.64 3.22 -3.61
N GLY A 84 -0.19 2.91 -4.60
CA GLY A 84 -0.58 3.86 -5.63
C GLY A 84 -1.46 4.99 -5.06
N ASP A 85 -1.70 6.02 -5.88
CA ASP A 85 -2.40 7.25 -5.51
C ASP A 85 -3.74 7.01 -4.77
N LYS A 86 -4.53 6.03 -5.17
CA LYS A 86 -5.84 5.72 -4.54
C LYS A 86 -5.72 5.33 -3.07
N LEU A 87 -4.78 4.45 -2.73
CA LEU A 87 -4.55 4.03 -1.35
C LEU A 87 -3.96 5.17 -0.53
N THR A 88 -2.94 5.83 -1.05
CA THR A 88 -2.29 6.97 -0.42
C THR A 88 -3.27 8.10 -0.13
N ASN A 89 -4.11 8.45 -1.09
CA ASN A 89 -5.19 9.43 -0.92
C ASN A 89 -6.15 9.07 0.22
N SER A 90 -6.53 7.80 0.31
CA SER A 90 -7.43 7.33 1.37
C SER A 90 -6.80 7.51 2.75
N LEU A 91 -5.53 7.17 2.90
CA LEU A 91 -4.78 7.32 4.16
C LEU A 91 -4.64 8.79 4.56
N ILE A 92 -4.26 9.65 3.61
CA ILE A 92 -4.07 11.10 3.84
C ILE A 92 -5.39 11.77 4.23
N LYS A 93 -6.47 11.52 3.46
CA LYS A 93 -7.79 12.10 3.72
C LYS A 93 -8.33 11.74 5.09
N ASN A 94 -8.11 10.52 5.53
CA ASN A 94 -8.59 9.99 6.80
C ASN A 94 -7.60 10.19 7.97
N LYS A 95 -6.45 10.83 7.73
CA LYS A 95 -5.38 11.01 8.73
C LYS A 95 -4.94 9.68 9.37
N ILE A 96 -4.76 8.64 8.57
CA ILE A 96 -4.42 7.29 9.04
C ILE A 96 -2.94 7.01 8.72
N PHE A 97 -2.05 7.79 9.26
CA PHE A 97 -0.60 7.52 9.29
C PHE A 97 0.06 8.34 10.39
N ASN A 98 1.19 7.89 10.88
CA ASN A 98 2.02 8.62 11.84
C ASN A 98 3.09 9.45 11.14
N LYS A 99 3.69 8.89 10.08
CA LYS A 99 4.74 9.53 9.29
C LYS A 99 4.48 9.29 7.81
N PHE A 100 4.60 10.33 7.00
CA PHE A 100 4.49 10.26 5.55
C PHE A 100 5.72 10.85 4.90
N TYR A 101 6.44 10.05 4.13
CA TYR A 101 7.65 10.46 3.43
C TYR A 101 7.31 10.71 1.96
N LEU A 102 7.40 11.96 1.53
CA LEU A 102 7.22 12.36 0.14
C LEU A 102 8.56 12.51 -0.56
N TYR A 103 8.85 11.59 -1.47
CA TYR A 103 10.02 11.65 -2.35
C TYR A 103 9.68 12.44 -3.60
N LYS A 104 10.50 13.42 -3.94
CA LYS A 104 10.31 14.26 -5.12
C LYS A 104 11.61 14.36 -5.92
N SER A 105 11.59 13.86 -7.15
CA SER A 105 12.67 14.04 -8.11
C SER A 105 12.54 15.40 -8.81
N PRO A 106 13.64 16.09 -9.13
CA PRO A 106 13.64 17.26 -9.97
C PRO A 106 13.33 16.94 -11.44
N LYS A 107 13.51 15.68 -11.85
CA LYS A 107 13.23 15.24 -13.21
C LYS A 107 11.74 15.08 -13.42
N ASN A 108 11.19 15.75 -14.41
CA ASN A 108 9.84 15.49 -14.88
C ASN A 108 9.82 14.17 -15.65
N LEU A 109 8.84 13.34 -15.39
CA LEU A 109 8.57 12.17 -16.20
C LEU A 109 8.10 12.64 -17.58
N SER A 110 8.56 12.01 -18.67
CA SER A 110 8.26 12.45 -20.03
C SER A 110 6.76 12.47 -20.32
N LYS A 111 6.31 13.36 -21.22
CA LYS A 111 4.90 13.57 -21.54
C LYS A 111 4.19 12.36 -22.16
N ASN A 112 4.93 11.34 -22.62
CA ASN A 112 4.39 10.20 -23.37
C ASN A 112 3.81 9.07 -22.52
N PHE A 113 3.79 9.20 -21.19
CA PHE A 113 3.18 8.23 -20.31
C PHE A 113 2.04 8.88 -19.54
N GLU A 114 0.89 8.25 -19.47
CA GLU A 114 -0.20 8.60 -18.55
C GLU A 114 0.25 8.33 -17.11
N TYR A 115 1.04 9.23 -16.56
CA TYR A 115 1.46 9.11 -15.17
C TYR A 115 0.33 9.47 -14.24
N LEU A 116 0.08 8.60 -13.31
CA LEU A 116 -0.80 8.88 -12.19
C LEU A 116 -0.17 10.01 -11.37
N LYS A 117 -0.70 11.21 -11.51
CA LYS A 117 -0.29 12.37 -10.70
C LYS A 117 -0.60 12.08 -9.24
N PHE A 118 0.35 12.37 -8.35
CA PHE A 118 0.08 12.39 -6.92
C PHE A 118 -0.88 13.53 -6.59
N SER A 119 -2.16 13.20 -6.39
CA SER A 119 -3.25 14.17 -6.27
C SER A 119 -3.40 14.76 -4.86
N SER A 120 -2.72 14.21 -3.87
CA SER A 120 -2.91 14.59 -2.45
C SER A 120 -1.94 15.62 -1.91
N GLN A 121 -1.07 16.19 -2.74
CA GLN A 121 -0.06 17.17 -2.25
C GLN A 121 -0.72 18.39 -1.58
N ASN A 122 -1.80 18.91 -2.16
CA ASN A 122 -2.53 20.05 -1.58
C ASN A 122 -3.14 19.69 -0.22
N ILE A 123 -3.69 18.47 -0.10
CA ILE A 123 -4.27 18.00 1.16
C ILE A 123 -3.19 17.82 2.23
N LEU A 124 -2.00 17.31 1.88
CA LEU A 124 -0.86 17.22 2.79
C LEU A 124 -0.47 18.61 3.30
N ASN A 125 -0.30 19.59 2.41
CA ASN A 125 0.12 20.93 2.78
C ASN A 125 -0.92 21.66 3.66
N GLN A 126 -2.21 21.39 3.46
CA GLN A 126 -3.29 22.02 4.23
C GLN A 126 -3.52 21.35 5.59
N LYS A 127 -3.47 20.02 5.65
CA LYS A 127 -3.88 19.26 6.85
C LYS A 127 -2.73 18.92 7.79
N TYR A 128 -1.49 18.90 7.31
CA TYR A 128 -0.32 18.50 8.08
C TYR A 128 0.62 19.68 8.21
N LYS A 129 0.66 20.27 9.42
CA LYS A 129 1.45 21.47 9.70
C LYS A 129 2.93 21.16 9.92
N THR A 130 3.22 20.01 10.52
CA THR A 130 4.60 19.60 10.76
C THR A 130 5.18 19.03 9.45
N LYS A 131 6.20 19.74 8.95
CA LYS A 131 6.83 19.44 7.67
C LYS A 131 8.33 19.66 7.81
N ILE A 132 9.09 18.59 7.64
CA ILE A 132 10.56 18.61 7.77
C ILE A 132 11.16 18.15 6.44
N ASN A 133 12.01 18.96 5.85
CA ASN A 133 12.83 18.55 4.73
C ASN A 133 14.04 17.78 5.27
N LEU A 134 14.16 16.52 4.88
CA LEU A 134 15.27 15.67 5.29
C LEU A 134 16.47 15.93 4.37
N ASN A 135 17.58 16.36 4.98
CA ASN A 135 18.84 16.57 4.26
C ASN A 135 19.58 15.22 4.12
N LEU A 136 19.17 14.43 3.15
CA LEU A 136 19.81 13.16 2.82
C LEU A 136 20.56 13.31 1.51
N ASN A 137 21.76 12.74 1.41
CA ASN A 137 22.59 12.82 0.20
C ASN A 137 22.01 11.93 -0.92
N LEU A 138 20.89 12.33 -1.48
CA LEU A 138 20.17 11.64 -2.56
C LEU A 138 20.35 12.38 -3.89
N ARG A 139 21.53 12.93 -4.15
CA ARG A 139 21.82 13.78 -5.33
C ARG A 139 20.88 15.00 -5.34
N LYS A 140 19.93 15.04 -6.31
CA LYS A 140 18.98 16.17 -6.46
C LYS A 140 17.56 15.84 -5.97
N ASP A 141 17.31 14.62 -5.49
CA ASP A 141 16.01 14.22 -4.96
C ASP A 141 15.78 14.86 -3.58
N ARG A 142 14.54 15.17 -3.29
CA ARG A 142 14.11 15.77 -2.01
C ARG A 142 13.16 14.84 -1.28
N ILE A 143 13.32 14.74 0.02
CA ILE A 143 12.39 14.01 0.88
C ILE A 143 11.79 14.99 1.86
N THR A 144 10.47 15.02 1.92
CA THR A 144 9.72 15.77 2.93
C THR A 144 8.98 14.80 3.82
N LEU A 145 9.20 14.89 5.12
CA LEU A 145 8.45 14.17 6.16
C LEU A 145 7.28 15.02 6.63
N TYR A 146 6.09 14.43 6.64
CA TYR A 146 4.88 14.99 7.23
C TYR A 146 4.47 14.14 8.44
N SER A 147 4.06 14.78 9.54
CA SER A 147 3.56 14.14 10.75
C SER A 147 2.43 14.95 11.40
#